data_5d868063c0840c0ccc141904f4e10661
#
_entry.id   5d868063c0840c0ccc141904f4e10661
#
_cell.length_a   1.000
_cell.length_b   1.000
_cell.length_c   1.000
_cell.angle_alpha   90.00
_cell.angle_beta   90.00
_cell.angle_gamma   90.00
#
_symmetry.space_group_name_H-M   'P 1'
#
loop_
_entity.id
_entity.type
_entity.pdbx_description
1 polymer ?
#
loop_
_entity_poly.entity_id
_entity_poly.type
_entity_poly.pdbx_seq_one_letter_code
_entity_poly.pdbx_strand_id
1 'polypeptide(L)'
;MTIALVLYHSQEFGNTAAMAEAVAEGLRDVGCEVDLFNTNEGRYDMTQFPQYDCVAIGSPDYYSYIAGGLKMFMDDHYIYDVRKGLEGLKDKPYVLFYSHGGGGRVKDNMRIFRRVGTLIGEPVGSKGRPDPQVLERCRALGKELARAVL
;
A
#
# COMPACT_ATOMS: atom_id res chain seq x y z
N MET A 1 -7.16 18.85 -5.75
CA MET A 1 -7.76 17.53 -5.55
C MET A 1 -6.73 16.57 -4.96
N THR A 2 -7.03 15.96 -3.83
CA THR A 2 -6.11 15.02 -3.19
C THR A 2 -6.30 13.63 -3.79
N ILE A 3 -5.20 13.05 -4.24
CA ILE A 3 -5.21 11.76 -4.94
C ILE A 3 -4.35 10.75 -4.17
N ALA A 4 -4.92 9.60 -3.88
CA ALA A 4 -4.24 8.51 -3.21
C ALA A 4 -4.06 7.32 -4.13
N LEU A 5 -2.95 6.61 -3.97
CA LEU A 5 -2.73 5.32 -4.62
C LEU A 5 -2.86 4.21 -3.58
N VAL A 6 -3.65 3.19 -3.90
CA VAL A 6 -3.66 1.94 -3.12
C VAL A 6 -2.89 0.91 -3.96
N LEU A 7 -1.66 0.66 -3.57
CA LEU A 7 -0.74 -0.25 -4.25
C LEU A 7 -0.70 -1.56 -3.46
N TYR A 8 -1.00 -2.67 -4.12
CA TYR A 8 -1.05 -3.95 -3.41
C TYR A 8 -0.71 -5.11 -4.35
N HIS A 9 -0.46 -6.26 -3.76
CA HIS A 9 -0.31 -7.50 -4.51
C HIS A 9 -1.35 -8.51 -4.03
N SER A 10 -2.12 -9.08 -4.95
CA SER A 10 -3.09 -10.12 -4.63
C SER A 10 -3.23 -11.05 -5.82
N GLN A 11 -3.01 -12.36 -5.62
CA GLN A 11 -3.03 -13.31 -6.74
C GLN A 11 -3.79 -14.61 -6.48
N GLU A 12 -3.94 -15.03 -5.24
CA GLU A 12 -4.51 -16.37 -4.99
C GLU A 12 -5.92 -16.31 -4.42
N PHE A 13 -6.08 -15.85 -3.19
CA PHE A 13 -7.37 -15.88 -2.50
C PHE A 13 -8.11 -14.55 -2.47
N GLY A 14 -7.47 -13.48 -2.90
CA GLY A 14 -8.07 -12.14 -2.86
C GLY A 14 -8.11 -11.49 -1.48
N ASN A 15 -7.37 -12.00 -0.51
CA ASN A 15 -7.38 -11.45 0.85
C ASN A 15 -6.80 -10.05 0.90
N THR A 16 -5.64 -9.84 0.29
CA THR A 16 -5.03 -8.52 0.23
C THR A 16 -5.90 -7.56 -0.60
N ALA A 17 -6.51 -8.05 -1.69
CA ALA A 17 -7.39 -7.24 -2.50
C ALA A 17 -8.61 -6.74 -1.71
N ALA A 18 -9.21 -7.60 -0.89
CA ALA A 18 -10.34 -7.20 -0.05
C ALA A 18 -9.95 -6.11 0.95
N MET A 19 -8.76 -6.22 1.55
CA MET A 19 -8.24 -5.19 2.44
C MET A 19 -8.00 -3.88 1.68
N ALA A 20 -7.43 -3.97 0.48
CA ALA A 20 -7.16 -2.81 -0.37
C ALA A 20 -8.44 -2.03 -0.68
N GLU A 21 -9.51 -2.74 -1.03
CA GLU A 21 -10.81 -2.11 -1.29
C GLU A 21 -11.35 -1.38 -0.06
N ALA A 22 -11.20 -1.97 1.12
CA ALA A 22 -11.66 -1.33 2.36
C ALA A 22 -10.84 -0.07 2.69
N VAL A 23 -9.53 -0.11 2.49
CA VAL A 23 -8.68 1.07 2.65
C VAL A 23 -9.11 2.17 1.68
N ALA A 24 -9.37 1.79 0.41
CA ALA A 24 -9.83 2.73 -0.60
C ALA A 24 -11.17 3.38 -0.21
N GLU A 25 -12.10 2.60 0.34
CA GLU A 25 -13.36 3.15 0.84
C GLU A 25 -13.12 4.23 1.90
N GLY A 26 -12.24 3.96 2.85
CA GLY A 26 -11.91 4.92 3.90
C GLY A 26 -11.31 6.21 3.35
N LEU A 27 -10.43 6.09 2.36
CA LEU A 27 -9.84 7.25 1.68
C LEU A 27 -10.91 8.09 0.98
N ARG A 28 -11.82 7.43 0.25
CA ARG A 28 -12.92 8.11 -0.45
C ARG A 28 -13.90 8.79 0.50
N ASP A 29 -14.18 8.17 1.62
CA ASP A 29 -15.09 8.71 2.62
C ASP A 29 -14.64 10.07 3.17
N VAL A 30 -13.34 10.32 3.17
CA VAL A 30 -12.77 11.59 3.66
C VAL A 30 -12.52 12.59 2.51
N GLY A 31 -12.71 12.16 1.25
CA GLY A 31 -12.67 13.07 0.11
C GLY A 31 -11.51 12.90 -0.85
N CYS A 32 -10.72 11.83 -0.73
CA CYS A 32 -9.66 11.55 -1.69
C CYS A 32 -10.20 10.90 -2.94
N GLU A 33 -9.61 11.23 -4.08
CA GLU A 33 -9.68 10.36 -5.26
C GLU A 33 -8.73 9.21 -5.03
N VAL A 34 -9.09 8.01 -5.49
CA VAL A 34 -8.31 6.80 -5.23
C VAL A 34 -8.12 5.99 -6.49
N ASP A 35 -6.88 5.68 -6.80
CA ASP A 35 -6.54 4.68 -7.79
C ASP A 35 -6.02 3.44 -7.09
N LEU A 36 -6.44 2.26 -7.57
CA LEU A 36 -5.94 0.98 -7.06
C LEU A 36 -5.07 0.33 -8.14
N PHE A 37 -3.95 -0.26 -7.73
CA PHE A 37 -3.08 -0.99 -8.63
C PHE A 37 -2.63 -2.29 -7.97
N ASN A 38 -2.94 -3.43 -8.62
CA ASN A 38 -2.51 -4.75 -8.19
C ASN A 38 -1.25 -5.13 -8.96
N THR A 39 -0.12 -5.28 -8.27
CA THR A 39 1.15 -5.61 -8.91
C THR A 39 1.19 -7.01 -9.52
N ASN A 40 0.18 -7.84 -9.25
CA ASN A 40 0.02 -9.12 -9.95
C ASN A 40 -0.48 -8.96 -11.38
N GLU A 41 -1.10 -7.83 -11.71
CA GLU A 41 -1.67 -7.60 -13.03
C GLU A 41 -0.70 -6.93 -13.99
N GLY A 42 0.43 -6.45 -13.49
CA GLY A 42 1.43 -5.79 -14.34
C GLY A 42 2.46 -5.02 -13.53
N ARG A 43 3.41 -4.46 -14.25
CA ARG A 43 4.46 -3.63 -13.65
C ARG A 43 3.96 -2.20 -13.55
N TYR A 44 4.11 -1.60 -12.38
CA TYR A 44 3.67 -0.23 -12.17
C TYR A 44 4.56 0.76 -12.95
N ASP A 45 3.94 1.71 -13.64
CA ASP A 45 4.67 2.77 -14.32
C ASP A 45 5.07 3.84 -13.29
N MET A 46 6.35 3.85 -12.92
CA MET A 46 6.87 4.74 -11.87
C MET A 46 6.74 6.22 -12.25
N THR A 47 6.63 6.56 -13.53
CA THR A 47 6.45 7.95 -13.93
C THR A 47 5.08 8.51 -13.49
N GLN A 48 4.15 7.63 -13.11
CA GLN A 48 2.84 8.03 -12.61
C GLN A 48 2.83 8.30 -11.10
N PHE A 49 3.83 7.82 -10.37
CA PHE A 49 3.83 7.92 -8.91
C PHE A 49 3.88 9.37 -8.38
N PRO A 50 4.60 10.31 -9.02
CA PRO A 50 4.64 11.68 -8.53
C PRO A 50 3.30 12.38 -8.36
N GLN A 51 2.26 11.97 -9.08
CA GLN A 51 0.94 12.61 -9.01
C GLN A 51 0.20 12.35 -7.68
N TYR A 52 0.61 11.32 -6.93
CA TYR A 52 -0.12 10.92 -5.74
C TYR A 52 0.38 11.68 -4.51
N ASP A 53 -0.57 12.12 -3.69
CA ASP A 53 -0.28 12.84 -2.45
C ASP A 53 0.04 11.87 -1.31
N CYS A 54 -0.45 10.65 -1.38
CA CYS A 54 -0.23 9.62 -0.38
C CYS A 54 -0.41 8.23 -0.99
N VAL A 55 0.04 7.19 -0.28
CA VAL A 55 -0.04 5.83 -0.78
C VAL A 55 -0.34 4.84 0.34
N ALA A 56 -1.23 3.89 0.06
CA ALA A 56 -1.46 2.73 0.92
C ALA A 56 -0.84 1.52 0.25
N ILE A 57 -0.06 0.73 1.00
CA ILE A 57 0.69 -0.38 0.42
C ILE A 57 0.31 -1.67 1.16
N GLY A 58 -0.11 -2.67 0.39
CA GLY A 58 -0.55 -3.95 0.95
C GLY A 58 0.13 -5.15 0.31
N SER A 59 0.56 -6.10 1.15
CA SER A 59 1.24 -7.31 0.69
C SER A 59 0.70 -8.56 1.37
N PRO A 60 0.59 -9.69 0.63
CA PRO A 60 0.52 -10.99 1.29
C PRO A 60 1.89 -11.34 1.89
N ASP A 61 1.88 -12.35 2.75
CA ASP A 61 3.10 -12.90 3.32
C ASP A 61 3.57 -14.08 2.47
N TYR A 62 4.62 -13.88 1.69
CA TYR A 62 5.23 -14.93 0.88
C TYR A 62 6.64 -15.19 1.43
N TYR A 63 6.78 -16.32 2.15
CA TYR A 63 8.03 -16.66 2.82
C TYR A 63 8.52 -15.56 3.75
N SER A 64 7.60 -15.01 4.54
CA SER A 64 7.90 -13.95 5.50
C SER A 64 8.35 -12.64 4.85
N TYR A 65 8.16 -12.51 3.53
CA TYR A 65 8.59 -11.33 2.79
C TYR A 65 7.47 -10.77 1.93
N ILE A 66 7.72 -9.60 1.35
CA ILE A 66 6.76 -8.96 0.45
C ILE A 66 6.67 -9.73 -0.86
N ALA A 67 5.52 -9.63 -1.54
CA ALA A 67 5.34 -10.23 -2.85
C ALA A 67 6.30 -9.61 -3.88
N GLY A 68 6.71 -10.43 -4.86
CA GLY A 68 7.70 -10.01 -5.86
C GLY A 68 7.32 -8.76 -6.65
N GLY A 69 6.05 -8.59 -6.98
CA GLY A 69 5.60 -7.39 -7.69
C GLY A 69 5.82 -6.10 -6.91
N LEU A 70 5.70 -6.16 -5.59
CA LEU A 70 5.99 -5.00 -4.74
C LEU A 70 7.49 -4.74 -4.64
N LYS A 71 8.31 -5.80 -4.63
CA LYS A 71 9.76 -5.62 -4.65
C LYS A 71 10.21 -4.98 -5.98
N MET A 72 9.59 -5.40 -7.09
CA MET A 72 9.85 -4.75 -8.38
C MET A 72 9.47 -3.28 -8.36
N PHE A 73 8.36 -2.93 -7.73
CA PHE A 73 7.99 -1.52 -7.54
C PHE A 73 9.11 -0.76 -6.81
N MET A 74 9.65 -1.34 -5.75
CA MET A 74 10.72 -0.70 -4.98
C MET A 74 12.04 -0.64 -5.77
N ASP A 75 12.32 -1.64 -6.60
CA ASP A 75 13.48 -1.58 -7.50
C ASP A 75 13.34 -0.42 -8.48
N ASP A 76 12.16 -0.26 -9.07
CA ASP A 76 11.89 0.85 -9.99
C ASP A 76 11.93 2.20 -9.26
N HIS A 77 11.42 2.24 -8.03
CA HIS A 77 11.50 3.45 -7.21
C HIS A 77 12.96 3.88 -7.03
N TYR A 78 13.84 2.93 -6.69
CA TYR A 78 15.27 3.19 -6.55
C TYR A 78 15.86 3.72 -7.87
N ILE A 79 15.58 3.03 -8.98
CA ILE A 79 16.15 3.41 -10.28
C ILE A 79 15.71 4.83 -10.69
N TYR A 80 14.42 5.13 -10.55
CA TYR A 80 13.90 6.42 -10.98
C TYR A 80 14.31 7.55 -10.02
N ASP A 81 14.37 7.29 -8.72
CA ASP A 81 14.78 8.28 -7.74
C ASP A 81 16.28 8.54 -7.77
N VAL A 82 17.08 7.48 -7.60
CA VAL A 82 18.53 7.61 -7.41
C VAL A 82 19.28 7.76 -8.73
N ARG A 83 18.90 6.96 -9.75
CA ARG A 83 19.63 6.94 -11.02
C ARG A 83 19.13 7.96 -12.02
N LYS A 84 17.82 8.12 -12.12
CA LYS A 84 17.21 9.03 -13.12
C LYS A 84 16.88 10.40 -12.55
N GLY A 85 16.85 10.55 -11.23
CA GLY A 85 16.57 11.83 -10.60
C GLY A 85 15.14 12.34 -10.79
N LEU A 86 14.17 11.43 -10.96
CA LEU A 86 12.77 11.82 -11.07
C LEU A 86 12.29 12.35 -9.72
N GLU A 87 11.72 13.56 -9.73
CA GLU A 87 11.19 14.17 -8.51
C GLU A 87 9.80 13.65 -8.18
N GLY A 88 9.38 13.81 -6.92
CA GLY A 88 8.02 13.48 -6.48
C GLY A 88 7.84 12.02 -6.07
N LEU A 89 8.92 11.29 -5.83
CA LEU A 89 8.87 9.89 -5.43
C LEU A 89 8.98 9.66 -3.93
N LYS A 90 9.29 10.70 -3.16
CA LYS A 90 9.54 10.60 -1.71
C LYS A 90 8.65 11.57 -0.94
N ASP A 91 8.76 11.50 0.39
CA ASP A 91 8.07 12.41 1.32
C ASP A 91 6.54 12.29 1.27
N LYS A 92 6.04 11.12 0.92
CA LYS A 92 4.62 10.85 0.90
C LYS A 92 4.18 10.18 2.21
N PRO A 93 3.11 10.64 2.85
CA PRO A 93 2.49 9.85 3.92
C PRO A 93 2.04 8.49 3.36
N TYR A 94 2.26 7.42 4.12
CA TYR A 94 1.83 6.09 3.66
C TYR A 94 1.34 5.25 4.83
N VAL A 95 0.49 4.27 4.51
CA VAL A 95 0.00 3.26 5.46
C VAL A 95 0.29 1.87 4.91
N LEU A 96 0.31 0.89 5.81
CA LEU A 96 0.61 -0.50 5.48
C LEU A 96 -0.50 -1.43 5.92
N PHE A 97 -0.77 -2.45 5.09
CA PHE A 97 -1.66 -3.54 5.46
C PHE A 97 -1.11 -4.84 4.85
N TYR A 98 -1.46 -5.98 5.47
CA TYR A 98 -0.91 -7.27 5.02
C TYR A 98 -1.84 -8.41 5.37
N SER A 99 -1.76 -9.49 4.58
CA SER A 99 -2.47 -10.74 4.85
C SER A 99 -1.46 -11.87 4.98
N HIS A 100 -1.81 -12.90 5.76
CA HIS A 100 -0.91 -14.03 6.01
C HIS A 100 -1.70 -15.28 6.40
N GLY A 101 -1.05 -16.43 6.31
CA GLY A 101 -1.60 -17.70 6.75
C GLY A 101 -1.20 -18.09 8.17
N GLY A 102 -0.24 -17.38 8.76
CA GLY A 102 0.28 -17.60 10.10
C GLY A 102 1.56 -16.82 10.33
N GLY A 103 1.77 -16.35 11.53
CA GLY A 103 2.96 -15.59 11.91
C GLY A 103 2.99 -14.13 11.49
N GLY A 104 2.64 -13.82 10.24
CA GLY A 104 2.58 -12.43 9.75
C GLY A 104 3.93 -11.72 9.73
N ARG A 105 5.02 -12.42 9.49
CA ARG A 105 6.38 -11.84 9.53
C ARG A 105 6.67 -10.88 8.39
N VAL A 106 5.84 -10.89 7.34
CA VAL A 106 5.96 -9.89 6.26
C VAL A 106 5.95 -8.48 6.83
N LYS A 107 5.21 -8.24 7.90
CA LYS A 107 5.13 -6.91 8.54
C LYS A 107 6.52 -6.34 8.80
N ASP A 108 7.43 -7.17 9.33
CA ASP A 108 8.77 -6.70 9.67
C ASP A 108 9.57 -6.30 8.43
N ASN A 109 9.29 -6.93 7.29
CA ASN A 109 9.99 -6.67 6.03
C ASN A 109 9.36 -5.54 5.21
N MET A 110 8.21 -5.04 5.63
CA MET A 110 7.58 -3.89 4.97
C MET A 110 8.27 -2.56 5.31
N ARG A 111 9.29 -2.58 6.16
CA ARG A 111 10.13 -1.41 6.42
C ARG A 111 10.81 -0.86 5.17
N ILE A 112 10.95 -1.67 4.13
CA ILE A 112 11.51 -1.20 2.86
C ILE A 112 10.70 -0.01 2.30
N PHE A 113 9.41 0.04 2.59
CA PHE A 113 8.55 1.10 2.09
C PHE A 113 8.79 2.46 2.74
N ARG A 114 9.62 2.55 3.80
CA ARG A 114 10.01 3.84 4.40
C ARG A 114 10.66 4.77 3.39
N ARG A 115 11.14 4.23 2.29
CA ARG A 115 11.76 5.02 1.21
C ARG A 115 10.77 5.93 0.51
N VAL A 116 9.45 5.66 0.61
CA VAL A 116 8.45 6.52 -0.04
C VAL A 116 8.02 7.69 0.85
N GLY A 117 8.30 7.65 2.15
CA GLY A 117 7.95 8.78 3.01
C GLY A 117 7.77 8.41 4.48
N THR A 118 6.68 8.89 5.07
CA THR A 118 6.41 8.77 6.51
C THR A 118 5.24 7.83 6.77
N LEU A 119 5.47 6.84 7.63
CA LEU A 119 4.42 5.88 8.03
C LEU A 119 3.37 6.56 8.91
N ILE A 120 2.12 6.41 8.54
CA ILE A 120 0.96 6.90 9.30
C ILE A 120 0.28 5.70 9.95
N GLY A 121 0.03 5.80 11.26
CA GLY A 121 -0.73 4.79 11.99
C GLY A 121 -0.05 3.43 12.07
N GLU A 122 -0.80 2.47 12.60
CA GLU A 122 -0.32 1.10 12.78
C GLU A 122 -0.70 0.23 11.59
N PRO A 123 0.20 -0.62 11.09
CA PRO A 123 -0.16 -1.57 10.03
C PRO A 123 -1.30 -2.49 10.47
N VAL A 124 -2.21 -2.77 9.53
CA VAL A 124 -3.34 -3.67 9.77
C VAL A 124 -3.05 -5.01 9.13
N GLY A 125 -3.13 -6.09 9.92
CA GLY A 125 -2.91 -7.44 9.44
C GLY A 125 -4.17 -8.30 9.49
N SER A 126 -4.26 -9.28 8.57
CA SER A 126 -5.32 -10.27 8.56
C SER A 126 -4.74 -11.67 8.46
N LYS A 127 -5.10 -12.54 9.39
CA LYS A 127 -4.80 -13.97 9.25
C LYS A 127 -5.90 -14.59 8.40
N GLY A 128 -5.56 -14.97 7.17
CA GLY A 128 -6.52 -15.49 6.22
C GLY A 128 -7.48 -14.42 5.73
N ARG A 129 -8.70 -14.84 5.42
CA ARG A 129 -9.72 -13.94 4.88
C ARG A 129 -10.04 -12.83 5.89
N PRO A 130 -10.00 -11.55 5.49
CA PRO A 130 -10.33 -10.48 6.42
C PRO A 130 -11.78 -10.55 6.84
N ASP A 131 -12.01 -10.55 8.15
CA ASP A 131 -13.34 -10.53 8.73
C ASP A 131 -13.87 -9.09 8.79
N PRO A 132 -15.16 -8.89 9.19
CA PRO A 132 -15.72 -7.55 9.24
C PRO A 132 -14.94 -6.57 10.14
N GLN A 133 -14.32 -7.05 11.22
CA GLN A 133 -13.53 -6.19 12.11
C GLN A 133 -12.24 -5.75 11.44
N VAL A 134 -11.57 -6.66 10.73
CA VAL A 134 -10.35 -6.32 9.98
C VAL A 134 -10.69 -5.30 8.87
N LEU A 135 -11.78 -5.54 8.13
CA LEU A 135 -12.19 -4.62 7.07
C LEU A 135 -12.51 -3.23 7.63
N GLU A 136 -13.13 -3.17 8.82
CA GLU A 136 -13.39 -1.88 9.46
C GLU A 136 -12.08 -1.17 9.85
N ARG A 137 -11.09 -1.91 10.35
CA ARG A 137 -9.78 -1.33 10.66
C ARG A 137 -9.07 -0.84 9.39
N CYS A 138 -9.27 -1.54 8.27
CA CYS A 138 -8.74 -1.08 6.99
C CYS A 138 -9.39 0.23 6.55
N ARG A 139 -10.72 0.35 6.69
CA ARG A 139 -11.41 1.60 6.40
C ARG A 139 -10.91 2.74 7.29
N ALA A 140 -10.74 2.47 8.58
CA ALA A 140 -10.20 3.45 9.52
C ALA A 140 -8.78 3.89 9.15
N LEU A 141 -7.96 2.95 8.69
CA LEU A 141 -6.59 3.23 8.24
C LEU A 141 -6.61 4.16 7.03
N GLY A 142 -7.51 3.91 6.07
CA GLY A 142 -7.68 4.79 4.91
C GLY A 142 -8.09 6.20 5.31
N LYS A 143 -9.02 6.31 6.26
CA LYS A 143 -9.44 7.62 6.78
C LYS A 143 -8.29 8.36 7.46
N GLU A 144 -7.48 7.63 8.24
CA GLU A 144 -6.32 8.21 8.91
C GLU A 144 -5.30 8.76 7.90
N LEU A 145 -5.05 8.00 6.83
CA LEU A 145 -4.16 8.43 5.76
C LEU A 145 -4.70 9.69 5.08
N ALA A 146 -5.98 9.70 4.74
CA ALA A 146 -6.61 10.86 4.10
C ALA A 146 -6.48 12.11 4.96
N ARG A 147 -6.69 12.00 6.26
CA ARG A 147 -6.59 13.13 7.18
C ARG A 147 -5.18 13.67 7.30
N ALA A 148 -4.17 12.85 7.00
CA ALA A 148 -2.78 13.30 7.04
C ALA A 148 -2.41 14.21 5.86
N VAL A 149 -3.21 14.23 4.79
CA VAL A 149 -2.93 15.00 3.57
C VAL A 149 -4.01 16.02 3.22
N LEU A 150 -5.09 16.06 3.99
CA LEU A 150 -6.18 17.03 3.76
C LEU A 150 -6.12 18.22 4.69
#